data_c423fbdca46d70759472ea295ea7fe0c
#
_entry.id   c423fbdca46d70759472ea295ea7fe0c
#
_cell.length_a   1.000
_cell.length_b   1.000
_cell.length_c   1.000
_cell.angle_alpha   90.00
_cell.angle_beta   90.00
_cell.angle_gamma   90.00
#
_symmetry.space_group_name_H-M   'P 1'
#
loop_
_entity.id
_entity.type
_entity.pdbx_description
1 polymer ?
#
loop_
_entity_poly.entity_id
_entity_poly.type
_entity_poly.pdbx_seq_one_letter_code
_entity_poly.pdbx_strand_id
1 'polypeptide(L)'
;MLKEKTFFFITTMIIVLSVLMTACGGTSSPNSGAPTPKEKETTATEGMRSFETKKGIVRIPVKPKRIVTDFYGGELLSVGANVVGVEPTTFKNPFLTDLLKGATDIGEPISTEKTLQQKPDLIVVMKDENYEALSKIAPTLHIPYGTATNIYETVRLFGDIAGEKEKAEEFIAAFDKKAAEGRENLKGVIDENATFGLYELTDKGELWIFGDNAGRGGQAIYNALKLKMPHAKNKAEEQTLKLSMEMLPQYAADYMFLTTYDPQNKGEALKQLQSSAVWKNLKASKNNTLFYNDFDTFYRYDPIAITGQIDLIVDMLLEGSKENKK
;
A
#
# COMPACT_ATOMS: atom_id res chain seq x y z
N MET A 1 26.33 5.74 49.54
CA MET A 1 27.19 4.58 49.83
C MET A 1 27.42 3.92 48.47
N LEU A 2 28.53 4.25 47.78
CA LEU A 2 29.85 3.62 47.81
C LEU A 2 29.71 2.15 47.33
N LYS A 3 30.37 1.63 46.29
CA LYS A 3 31.69 1.84 45.62
C LYS A 3 31.65 0.97 44.39
N GLU A 4 32.04 1.41 43.21
CA GLU A 4 33.38 1.27 42.60
C GLU A 4 34.06 -0.09 42.70
N LYS A 5 34.47 -0.64 41.52
CA LYS A 5 35.85 -0.76 41.05
C LYS A 5 35.97 -1.62 39.78
N THR A 6 36.33 -1.03 38.74
CA THR A 6 37.49 -1.08 37.82
C THR A 6 38.60 -2.08 38.12
N PHE A 7 39.14 -2.80 37.10
CA PHE A 7 40.54 -3.17 36.85
C PHE A 7 40.59 -4.03 35.58
N PHE A 8 41.09 -3.65 34.43
CA PHE A 8 42.40 -3.28 33.90
C PHE A 8 43.46 -4.42 33.97
N PHE A 9 44.01 -4.85 32.82
CA PHE A 9 45.37 -5.25 32.44
C PHE A 9 45.33 -5.97 31.10
N ILE A 10 45.75 -5.49 29.96
CA ILE A 10 47.04 -5.03 29.39
C ILE A 10 48.12 -6.15 29.31
N THR A 11 48.59 -6.25 28.05
CA THR A 11 49.94 -6.62 27.55
C THR A 11 50.22 -8.10 27.29
N THR A 12 50.88 -8.60 26.25
CA THR A 12 51.90 -8.10 25.33
C THR A 12 52.13 -9.15 24.24
N MET A 13 52.14 -8.82 22.95
CA MET A 13 53.26 -8.80 22.02
C MET A 13 54.26 -9.96 22.08
N ILE A 14 54.47 -10.71 20.96
CA ILE A 14 55.79 -11.01 20.37
C ILE A 14 55.64 -11.47 18.91
N ILE A 15 56.35 -10.81 18.05
CA ILE A 15 56.68 -11.07 16.64
C ILE A 15 57.77 -12.11 16.57
N VAL A 16 57.71 -13.09 15.64
CA VAL A 16 58.90 -13.68 14.99
C VAL A 16 58.62 -13.99 13.53
N LEU A 17 59.43 -13.42 12.74
CA LEU A 17 59.68 -13.46 11.31
C LEU A 17 60.67 -14.58 10.98
N SER A 18 60.48 -15.37 9.89
CA SER A 18 61.52 -16.01 9.03
C SER A 18 60.79 -16.79 7.91
N VAL A 19 60.80 -16.38 6.68
CA VAL A 19 61.82 -16.34 5.60
C VAL A 19 62.18 -17.74 5.04
N LEU A 20 61.69 -17.90 3.78
CA LEU A 20 62.30 -18.53 2.59
C LEU A 20 62.82 -19.98 2.63
N MET A 21 62.34 -20.87 1.70
CA MET A 21 63.08 -21.15 0.45
C MET A 21 62.38 -22.27 -0.34
N THR A 22 62.19 -22.01 -1.63
CA THR A 22 62.15 -22.86 -2.81
C THR A 22 62.72 -24.27 -2.74
N ALA A 23 62.05 -25.23 -3.40
CA ALA A 23 62.63 -26.03 -4.48
C ALA A 23 61.63 -27.00 -5.15
N CYS A 24 61.71 -27.10 -6.47
CA CYS A 24 61.08 -28.04 -7.40
C CYS A 24 61.36 -29.52 -7.14
N GLY A 25 60.46 -30.39 -7.61
CA GLY A 25 60.85 -31.75 -8.03
C GLY A 25 59.79 -32.82 -7.82
N GLY A 26 59.05 -33.12 -8.79
CA GLY A 26 58.64 -34.32 -9.47
C GLY A 26 58.09 -35.57 -8.74
N THR A 27 56.99 -36.05 -9.33
CA THR A 27 56.54 -37.43 -9.59
C THR A 27 55.71 -38.18 -8.56
N SER A 28 54.50 -38.54 -9.06
CA SER A 28 53.68 -39.79 -8.89
C SER A 28 52.90 -40.03 -7.60
N SER A 29 51.58 -40.12 -7.81
CA SER A 29 50.44 -40.65 -7.02
C SER A 29 50.67 -42.01 -6.33
N PRO A 30 49.71 -42.55 -5.49
CA PRO A 30 48.27 -42.24 -5.39
C PRO A 30 47.62 -42.25 -3.97
N ASN A 31 46.48 -41.60 -3.90
CA ASN A 31 45.22 -42.04 -3.26
C ASN A 31 44.99 -41.95 -1.75
N SER A 32 44.08 -41.12 -1.40
CA SER A 32 42.94 -41.23 -0.47
C SER A 32 42.60 -39.87 0.14
N GLY A 33 41.73 -39.12 -0.47
CA GLY A 33 41.17 -37.89 0.05
C GLY A 33 39.66 -38.02 0.24
N ALA A 34 39.18 -37.86 1.46
CA ALA A 34 37.75 -37.68 1.74
C ALA A 34 37.21 -36.43 1.05
N PRO A 35 35.98 -36.44 0.54
CA PRO A 35 35.42 -35.27 -0.15
C PRO A 35 35.03 -34.22 0.86
N THR A 36 35.64 -33.04 0.75
CA THR A 36 35.11 -31.76 1.29
C THR A 36 33.74 -31.51 0.69
N PRO A 37 32.72 -31.07 1.43
CA PRO A 37 31.44 -30.72 0.86
C PRO A 37 31.63 -29.52 -0.11
N LYS A 38 31.52 -29.79 -1.39
CA LYS A 38 31.33 -28.72 -2.38
C LYS A 38 30.04 -28.03 -2.02
N GLU A 39 30.15 -26.78 -1.59
CA GLU A 39 29.09 -25.80 -1.64
C GLU A 39 28.44 -25.88 -3.03
N LYS A 40 27.20 -26.32 -3.08
CA LYS A 40 26.41 -26.31 -4.31
C LYS A 40 26.26 -24.84 -4.72
N GLU A 41 27.11 -24.37 -5.60
CA GLU A 41 26.77 -23.23 -6.44
C GLU A 41 25.44 -23.53 -7.12
N THR A 42 24.40 -22.89 -6.61
CA THR A 42 23.09 -22.91 -7.23
C THR A 42 23.27 -22.17 -8.55
N THR A 43 23.34 -22.89 -9.64
CA THR A 43 23.27 -22.33 -11.00
C THR A 43 22.10 -21.40 -11.04
N ALA A 44 22.38 -20.10 -11.09
CA ALA A 44 21.39 -19.08 -11.35
C ALA A 44 20.75 -19.41 -12.71
N THR A 45 19.51 -19.88 -12.69
CA THR A 45 18.72 -20.01 -13.91
C THR A 45 18.59 -18.60 -14.46
N GLU A 46 19.16 -18.33 -15.63
CA GLU A 46 19.09 -17.02 -16.26
C GLU A 46 17.65 -16.51 -16.23
N GLY A 47 17.43 -15.31 -15.67
CA GLY A 47 16.13 -14.68 -15.57
C GLY A 47 15.30 -14.95 -14.30
N MET A 48 15.84 -15.67 -13.30
CA MET A 48 15.17 -15.91 -12.01
C MET A 48 15.98 -15.32 -10.84
N ARG A 49 15.28 -14.77 -9.82
CA ARG A 49 15.88 -14.26 -8.57
C ARG A 49 15.14 -14.75 -7.33
N SER A 50 15.78 -14.68 -6.20
CA SER A 50 15.15 -14.98 -4.91
C SER A 50 14.40 -13.76 -4.39
N PHE A 51 13.21 -14.00 -3.85
CA PHE A 51 12.41 -13.00 -3.13
C PHE A 51 12.01 -13.57 -1.79
N GLU A 52 12.28 -12.82 -0.71
CA GLU A 52 11.98 -13.26 0.65
C GLU A 52 10.55 -12.84 1.04
N THR A 53 9.79 -13.79 1.59
CA THR A 53 8.44 -13.57 2.13
C THR A 53 8.31 -14.18 3.52
N LYS A 54 7.21 -13.88 4.22
CA LYS A 54 6.92 -14.56 5.51
C LYS A 54 6.73 -16.07 5.38
N LYS A 55 6.47 -16.59 4.18
CA LYS A 55 6.38 -18.03 3.88
C LYS A 55 7.72 -18.64 3.42
N GLY A 56 8.80 -17.85 3.43
CA GLY A 56 10.14 -18.29 3.01
C GLY A 56 10.58 -17.66 1.70
N ILE A 57 11.66 -18.18 1.14
CA ILE A 57 12.26 -17.68 -0.11
C ILE A 57 11.55 -18.32 -1.30
N VAL A 58 11.05 -17.47 -2.20
CA VAL A 58 10.43 -17.87 -3.46
C VAL A 58 11.32 -17.46 -4.63
N ARG A 59 11.54 -18.36 -5.58
CA ARG A 59 12.23 -18.07 -6.84
C ARG A 59 11.23 -17.46 -7.82
N ILE A 60 11.42 -16.21 -8.22
CA ILE A 60 10.54 -15.47 -9.14
C ILE A 60 11.31 -15.00 -10.37
N PRO A 61 10.64 -14.73 -11.51
CA PRO A 61 11.28 -14.08 -12.64
C PRO A 61 11.89 -12.73 -12.24
N VAL A 62 13.04 -12.38 -12.81
CA VAL A 62 13.64 -11.05 -12.63
C VAL A 62 12.69 -9.97 -13.14
N LYS A 63 11.98 -10.24 -14.25
CA LYS A 63 10.98 -9.37 -14.85
C LYS A 63 9.77 -10.21 -15.28
N PRO A 64 8.78 -10.38 -14.38
CA PRO A 64 7.56 -11.13 -14.70
C PRO A 64 6.81 -10.51 -15.87
N LYS A 65 6.26 -11.36 -16.74
CA LYS A 65 5.55 -10.92 -17.95
C LYS A 65 4.04 -11.07 -17.85
N ARG A 66 3.57 -11.93 -16.95
CA ARG A 66 2.15 -12.26 -16.80
C ARG A 66 1.83 -12.46 -15.32
N ILE A 67 1.32 -11.43 -14.69
CA ILE A 67 1.05 -11.45 -13.25
C ILE A 67 -0.45 -11.62 -13.01
N VAL A 68 -0.79 -12.51 -12.08
CA VAL A 68 -2.14 -12.66 -11.53
C VAL A 68 -2.12 -12.26 -10.06
N THR A 69 -3.16 -11.58 -9.60
CA THR A 69 -3.26 -11.13 -8.21
C THR A 69 -4.71 -11.15 -7.71
N ASP A 70 -4.89 -11.48 -6.43
CA ASP A 70 -6.18 -11.43 -5.75
C ASP A 70 -6.53 -10.02 -5.22
N PHE A 71 -5.56 -9.12 -5.11
CA PHE A 71 -5.78 -7.83 -4.47
C PHE A 71 -4.96 -6.68 -5.07
N TYR A 72 -3.71 -6.93 -5.42
CA TYR A 72 -2.70 -5.90 -5.74
C TYR A 72 -2.70 -5.43 -7.20
N GLY A 73 -3.90 -5.35 -7.82
CA GLY A 73 -4.02 -4.93 -9.23
C GLY A 73 -3.49 -3.52 -9.48
N GLY A 74 -3.90 -2.55 -8.68
CA GLY A 74 -3.51 -1.15 -8.84
C GLY A 74 -2.04 -0.91 -8.48
N GLU A 75 -1.51 -1.59 -7.46
CA GLU A 75 -0.13 -1.53 -7.04
C GLU A 75 0.82 -2.01 -8.16
N LEU A 76 0.52 -3.16 -8.74
CA LEU A 76 1.28 -3.72 -9.86
C LEU A 76 1.17 -2.85 -11.12
N LEU A 77 -0.02 -2.36 -11.43
CA LEU A 77 -0.26 -1.48 -12.59
C LEU A 77 0.45 -0.13 -12.42
N SER A 78 0.60 0.39 -11.20
CA SER A 78 1.29 1.66 -10.94
C SER A 78 2.75 1.66 -11.38
N VAL A 79 3.37 0.49 -11.36
CA VAL A 79 4.76 0.29 -11.81
C VAL A 79 4.84 -0.30 -13.24
N GLY A 80 3.73 -0.30 -13.97
CA GLY A 80 3.66 -0.76 -15.36
C GLY A 80 3.83 -2.26 -15.54
N ALA A 81 3.49 -3.06 -14.52
CA ALA A 81 3.46 -4.51 -14.64
C ALA A 81 2.31 -4.98 -15.54
N ASN A 82 2.52 -6.08 -16.25
CA ASN A 82 1.46 -6.69 -17.06
C ASN A 82 0.60 -7.62 -16.20
N VAL A 83 -0.52 -7.09 -15.72
CA VAL A 83 -1.51 -7.81 -14.89
C VAL A 83 -2.54 -8.44 -15.83
N VAL A 84 -2.61 -9.78 -15.84
CA VAL A 84 -3.48 -10.55 -16.74
C VAL A 84 -4.72 -11.12 -16.06
N GLY A 85 -4.77 -11.07 -14.73
CA GLY A 85 -5.93 -11.53 -13.96
C GLY A 85 -5.99 -10.85 -12.60
N VAL A 86 -7.19 -10.37 -12.24
CA VAL A 86 -7.48 -9.70 -10.97
C VAL A 86 -8.81 -10.19 -10.41
N GLU A 87 -9.03 -9.99 -9.13
CA GLU A 87 -10.33 -10.25 -8.51
C GLU A 87 -11.41 -9.26 -9.00
N PRO A 88 -12.71 -9.65 -8.95
CA PRO A 88 -13.79 -8.89 -9.60
C PRO A 88 -13.96 -7.46 -9.08
N THR A 89 -13.66 -7.17 -7.81
CA THR A 89 -13.86 -5.83 -7.25
C THR A 89 -12.84 -4.83 -7.78
N THR A 90 -11.67 -5.28 -8.27
CA THR A 90 -10.66 -4.42 -8.91
C THR A 90 -11.22 -3.73 -10.16
N PHE A 91 -12.12 -4.37 -10.91
CA PHE A 91 -12.78 -3.76 -12.08
C PHE A 91 -13.74 -2.61 -11.74
N LYS A 92 -14.14 -2.49 -10.46
CA LYS A 92 -14.95 -1.36 -9.99
C LYS A 92 -14.13 -0.11 -9.69
N ASN A 93 -12.80 -0.20 -9.71
CA ASN A 93 -11.93 0.95 -9.50
C ASN A 93 -11.93 1.84 -10.76
N PRO A 94 -12.52 3.05 -10.72
CA PRO A 94 -12.66 3.89 -11.91
C PRO A 94 -11.30 4.37 -12.45
N PHE A 95 -10.26 4.42 -11.60
CA PHE A 95 -8.92 4.83 -12.01
C PHE A 95 -8.16 3.74 -12.79
N LEU A 96 -8.65 2.49 -12.76
CA LEU A 96 -7.98 1.34 -13.40
C LEU A 96 -8.69 0.87 -14.68
N THR A 97 -9.83 1.45 -15.05
CA THR A 97 -10.70 0.98 -16.15
C THR A 97 -9.93 0.74 -17.45
N ASP A 98 -9.08 1.69 -17.84
CA ASP A 98 -8.29 1.56 -19.08
C ASP A 98 -7.10 0.62 -18.93
N LEU A 99 -6.50 0.57 -17.77
CA LEU A 99 -5.32 -0.25 -17.46
C LEU A 99 -5.67 -1.75 -17.34
N LEU A 100 -6.92 -2.07 -17.01
CA LEU A 100 -7.42 -3.44 -16.88
C LEU A 100 -7.97 -4.01 -18.19
N LYS A 101 -7.89 -3.28 -19.31
CA LYS A 101 -8.30 -3.81 -20.61
C LYS A 101 -7.44 -5.03 -20.96
N GLY A 102 -8.11 -6.18 -21.09
CA GLY A 102 -7.46 -7.47 -21.35
C GLY A 102 -7.13 -8.30 -20.11
N ALA A 103 -7.30 -7.77 -18.90
CA ALA A 103 -7.26 -8.56 -17.69
C ALA A 103 -8.55 -9.39 -17.52
N THR A 104 -8.44 -10.54 -16.89
CA THR A 104 -9.54 -11.47 -16.67
C THR A 104 -9.99 -11.46 -15.21
N ASP A 105 -11.28 -11.54 -14.96
CA ASP A 105 -11.85 -11.82 -13.64
C ASP A 105 -11.49 -13.24 -13.20
N ILE A 106 -10.65 -13.36 -12.19
CA ILE A 106 -10.20 -14.64 -11.62
C ILE A 106 -11.01 -15.12 -10.42
N GLY A 107 -12.08 -14.41 -10.06
CA GLY A 107 -12.98 -14.73 -8.95
C GLY A 107 -12.52 -14.24 -7.59
N GLU A 108 -13.46 -14.27 -6.64
CA GLU A 108 -13.20 -14.03 -5.21
C GLU A 108 -13.99 -15.09 -4.40
N PRO A 109 -13.28 -15.99 -3.68
CA PRO A 109 -11.82 -16.12 -3.64
C PRO A 109 -11.21 -16.49 -5.01
N ILE A 110 -9.92 -16.21 -5.18
CA ILE A 110 -9.18 -16.48 -6.41
C ILE A 110 -9.33 -17.95 -6.85
N SER A 111 -9.77 -18.13 -8.09
CA SER A 111 -9.97 -19.45 -8.69
C SER A 111 -8.68 -19.99 -9.29
N THR A 112 -8.25 -21.16 -8.85
CA THR A 112 -7.08 -21.86 -9.40
C THR A 112 -7.25 -22.21 -10.87
N GLU A 113 -8.46 -22.58 -11.31
CA GLU A 113 -8.76 -22.91 -12.70
C GLU A 113 -8.64 -21.67 -13.59
N LYS A 114 -9.30 -20.58 -13.23
CA LYS A 114 -9.21 -19.31 -13.97
C LYS A 114 -7.78 -18.80 -14.00
N THR A 115 -7.06 -18.91 -12.88
CA THR A 115 -5.64 -18.50 -12.76
C THR A 115 -4.75 -19.32 -13.72
N LEU A 116 -4.93 -20.65 -13.76
CA LEU A 116 -4.17 -21.52 -14.67
C LEU A 116 -4.40 -21.14 -16.15
N GLN A 117 -5.63 -20.78 -16.52
CA GLN A 117 -5.98 -20.35 -17.88
C GLN A 117 -5.22 -19.08 -18.29
N GLN A 118 -4.86 -18.21 -17.34
CA GLN A 118 -4.07 -17.01 -17.62
C GLN A 118 -2.60 -17.30 -17.89
N LYS A 119 -2.10 -18.51 -17.62
CA LYS A 119 -0.69 -18.92 -17.78
C LYS A 119 0.26 -17.88 -17.16
N PRO A 120 0.09 -17.56 -15.86
CA PRO A 120 0.94 -16.59 -15.20
C PRO A 120 2.38 -17.13 -15.04
N ASP A 121 3.35 -16.23 -15.02
CA ASP A 121 4.72 -16.52 -14.60
C ASP A 121 5.04 -16.01 -13.20
N LEU A 122 4.10 -15.24 -12.61
CA LEU A 122 4.09 -14.83 -11.21
C LEU A 122 2.66 -14.67 -10.71
N ILE A 123 2.42 -15.11 -9.47
CA ILE A 123 1.16 -14.87 -8.74
C ILE A 123 1.51 -14.08 -7.48
N VAL A 124 0.75 -13.03 -7.19
CA VAL A 124 0.93 -12.20 -5.98
C VAL A 124 -0.39 -12.16 -5.23
N VAL A 125 -0.42 -12.65 -3.99
CA VAL A 125 -1.65 -12.74 -3.21
C VAL A 125 -1.53 -12.06 -1.85
N MET A 126 -2.62 -11.42 -1.43
CA MET A 126 -2.78 -10.87 -0.09
C MET A 126 -3.29 -11.94 0.89
N LYS A 127 -4.25 -12.76 0.43
CA LYS A 127 -4.85 -13.85 1.18
C LYS A 127 -4.07 -15.14 0.93
N ASP A 128 -4.00 -16.02 1.92
CA ASP A 128 -3.24 -17.27 1.78
C ASP A 128 -4.11 -18.53 1.63
N GLU A 129 -5.42 -18.37 1.54
CA GLU A 129 -6.39 -19.47 1.48
C GLU A 129 -6.11 -20.51 0.39
N ASN A 130 -5.66 -20.05 -0.78
CA ASN A 130 -5.34 -20.91 -1.94
C ASN A 130 -3.84 -20.96 -2.26
N TYR A 131 -2.98 -20.49 -1.38
CA TYR A 131 -1.55 -20.33 -1.63
C TYR A 131 -0.87 -21.61 -2.14
N GLU A 132 -1.11 -22.75 -1.48
CA GLU A 132 -0.51 -24.05 -1.86
C GLU A 132 -0.97 -24.54 -3.25
N ALA A 133 -2.22 -24.27 -3.60
CA ALA A 133 -2.75 -24.65 -4.91
C ALA A 133 -2.20 -23.73 -6.00
N LEU A 134 -2.12 -22.43 -5.75
CA LEU A 134 -1.57 -21.44 -6.67
C LEU A 134 -0.08 -21.63 -6.91
N SER A 135 0.68 -22.02 -5.87
CA SER A 135 2.13 -22.31 -5.96
C SER A 135 2.46 -23.49 -6.88
N LYS A 136 1.46 -24.34 -7.21
CA LYS A 136 1.63 -25.42 -8.21
C LYS A 136 1.45 -24.92 -9.64
N ILE A 137 0.89 -23.73 -9.83
CA ILE A 137 0.65 -23.11 -11.14
C ILE A 137 1.86 -22.29 -11.55
N ALA A 138 2.31 -21.39 -10.66
CA ALA A 138 3.46 -20.50 -10.88
C ALA A 138 4.07 -20.06 -9.55
N PRO A 139 5.28 -19.49 -9.52
CA PRO A 139 5.83 -18.84 -8.33
C PRO A 139 4.80 -17.91 -7.71
N THR A 140 4.53 -18.10 -6.41
CA THR A 140 3.48 -17.34 -5.70
C THR A 140 4.08 -16.59 -4.53
N LEU A 141 3.89 -15.27 -4.50
CA LEU A 141 4.26 -14.41 -3.39
C LEU A 141 3.03 -14.14 -2.52
N HIS A 142 3.13 -14.44 -1.24
CA HIS A 142 2.17 -14.01 -0.23
C HIS A 142 2.66 -12.71 0.40
N ILE A 143 1.98 -11.62 0.12
CA ILE A 143 2.24 -10.27 0.64
C ILE A 143 1.05 -9.89 1.51
N PRO A 144 1.10 -10.10 2.83
CA PRO A 144 -0.02 -9.77 3.72
C PRO A 144 -0.34 -8.28 3.73
N TYR A 145 -1.60 -7.94 4.00
CA TYR A 145 -2.00 -6.56 4.26
C TYR A 145 -1.10 -5.91 5.32
N GLY A 146 -0.73 -4.64 5.12
CA GLY A 146 0.15 -3.91 6.03
C GLY A 146 1.64 -4.25 5.89
N THR A 147 2.05 -4.98 4.84
CA THR A 147 3.48 -5.19 4.52
C THR A 147 4.16 -3.87 4.13
N ALA A 148 3.44 -3.01 3.43
CA ALA A 148 3.81 -1.62 3.18
C ALA A 148 2.75 -0.71 3.81
N THR A 149 3.16 0.43 4.39
CA THR A 149 2.30 1.28 5.23
C THR A 149 2.01 2.65 4.60
N ASN A 150 2.68 2.98 3.51
CA ASN A 150 2.50 4.23 2.77
C ASN A 150 2.77 4.03 1.28
N ILE A 151 2.39 5.00 0.47
CA ILE A 151 2.50 4.93 -0.98
C ILE A 151 3.94 4.69 -1.46
N TYR A 152 4.94 5.26 -0.80
CA TYR A 152 6.36 5.13 -1.20
C TYR A 152 6.86 3.71 -1.00
N GLU A 153 6.58 3.12 0.17
CA GLU A 153 6.91 1.73 0.48
C GLU A 153 6.16 0.78 -0.47
N THR A 154 4.88 1.05 -0.72
CA THR A 154 4.03 0.24 -1.61
C THR A 154 4.59 0.24 -3.03
N VAL A 155 4.83 1.41 -3.60
CA VAL A 155 5.32 1.51 -4.99
C VAL A 155 6.70 0.87 -5.15
N ARG A 156 7.62 1.06 -4.19
CA ARG A 156 8.95 0.42 -4.22
C ARG A 156 8.87 -1.09 -4.07
N LEU A 157 8.02 -1.60 -3.19
CA LEU A 157 7.80 -3.03 -3.00
C LEU A 157 7.32 -3.68 -4.31
N PHE A 158 6.28 -3.11 -4.92
CA PHE A 158 5.72 -3.66 -6.16
C PHE A 158 6.61 -3.41 -7.38
N GLY A 159 7.39 -2.33 -7.39
CA GLY A 159 8.48 -2.13 -8.35
C GLY A 159 9.58 -3.19 -8.25
N ASP A 160 9.94 -3.59 -7.03
CA ASP A 160 10.87 -4.71 -6.84
C ASP A 160 10.23 -6.03 -7.29
N ILE A 161 9.00 -6.34 -6.89
CA ILE A 161 8.29 -7.57 -7.28
C ILE A 161 8.20 -7.68 -8.81
N ALA A 162 7.82 -6.61 -9.49
CA ALA A 162 7.65 -6.56 -10.94
C ALA A 162 8.97 -6.44 -11.73
N GLY A 163 10.10 -6.20 -11.07
CA GLY A 163 11.37 -5.90 -11.74
C GLY A 163 11.38 -4.55 -12.46
N GLU A 164 10.60 -3.58 -11.99
CA GLU A 164 10.37 -2.26 -12.60
C GLU A 164 10.72 -1.13 -11.60
N LYS A 165 11.90 -1.22 -10.95
CA LYS A 165 12.34 -0.25 -9.92
C LYS A 165 12.43 1.18 -10.44
N GLU A 166 12.86 1.37 -11.68
CA GLU A 166 12.96 2.69 -12.31
C GLU A 166 11.57 3.32 -12.48
N LYS A 167 10.60 2.56 -12.97
CA LYS A 167 9.20 3.03 -13.07
C LYS A 167 8.56 3.32 -11.72
N ALA A 168 8.96 2.60 -10.68
CA ALA A 168 8.53 2.89 -9.32
C ALA A 168 8.99 4.28 -8.86
N GLU A 169 10.25 4.64 -9.10
CA GLU A 169 10.75 5.98 -8.75
C GLU A 169 10.17 7.07 -9.67
N GLU A 170 9.92 6.78 -10.95
CA GLU A 170 9.20 7.69 -11.85
C GLU A 170 7.77 7.97 -11.36
N PHE A 171 7.05 6.93 -10.92
CA PHE A 171 5.72 7.08 -10.35
C PHE A 171 5.74 7.93 -9.08
N ILE A 172 6.69 7.67 -8.17
CA ILE A 172 6.87 8.44 -6.94
C ILE A 172 7.13 9.92 -7.25
N ALA A 173 8.02 10.21 -8.20
CA ALA A 173 8.31 11.58 -8.60
C ALA A 173 7.07 12.30 -9.18
N ALA A 174 6.27 11.60 -10.00
CA ALA A 174 5.02 12.13 -10.53
C ALA A 174 3.97 12.37 -9.44
N PHE A 175 3.86 11.45 -8.48
CA PHE A 175 2.99 11.60 -7.31
C PHE A 175 3.40 12.81 -6.45
N ASP A 176 4.68 12.97 -6.15
CA ASP A 176 5.19 14.09 -5.34
C ASP A 176 4.91 15.44 -6.02
N LYS A 177 5.11 15.51 -7.34
CA LYS A 177 4.79 16.69 -8.13
C LYS A 177 3.30 17.03 -8.06
N LYS A 178 2.43 16.04 -8.27
CA LYS A 178 0.97 16.22 -8.19
C LYS A 178 0.53 16.68 -6.80
N ALA A 179 1.08 16.07 -5.75
CA ALA A 179 0.81 16.45 -4.37
C ALA A 179 1.25 17.91 -4.08
N ALA A 180 2.39 18.34 -4.61
CA ALA A 180 2.87 19.71 -4.47
C ALA A 180 1.97 20.72 -5.21
N GLU A 181 1.56 20.41 -6.43
CA GLU A 181 0.61 21.21 -7.22
C GLU A 181 -0.74 21.35 -6.50
N GLY A 182 -1.27 20.24 -5.96
CA GLY A 182 -2.50 20.24 -5.18
C GLY A 182 -2.42 21.17 -3.95
N ARG A 183 -1.32 21.10 -3.20
CA ARG A 183 -1.09 22.00 -2.06
C ARG A 183 -1.02 23.48 -2.45
N GLU A 184 -0.35 23.80 -3.55
CA GLU A 184 -0.26 25.19 -4.03
C GLU A 184 -1.62 25.71 -4.49
N ASN A 185 -2.43 24.88 -5.16
CA ASN A 185 -3.79 25.25 -5.58
C ASN A 185 -4.71 25.55 -4.38
N LEU A 186 -4.51 24.91 -3.25
CA LEU A 186 -5.31 25.12 -2.04
C LEU A 186 -4.81 26.28 -1.17
N LYS A 187 -3.62 26.79 -1.42
CA LYS A 187 -3.00 27.86 -0.63
C LYS A 187 -3.79 29.16 -0.72
N GLY A 188 -4.13 29.72 0.43
CA GLY A 188 -4.95 30.93 0.53
C GLY A 188 -6.43 30.74 0.18
N VAL A 189 -6.84 29.53 -0.24
CA VAL A 189 -8.23 29.15 -0.47
C VAL A 189 -8.84 28.53 0.79
N ILE A 190 -8.07 27.69 1.45
CA ILE A 190 -8.44 26.97 2.67
C ILE A 190 -7.70 27.59 3.86
N ASP A 191 -8.42 27.76 4.99
CA ASP A 191 -7.79 28.19 6.25
C ASP A 191 -6.75 27.16 6.68
N GLU A 192 -5.54 27.61 6.97
CA GLU A 192 -4.42 26.76 7.37
C GLU A 192 -4.69 25.96 8.66
N ASN A 193 -5.65 26.40 9.48
CA ASN A 193 -6.04 25.72 10.71
C ASN A 193 -7.27 24.82 10.53
N ALA A 194 -7.90 24.83 9.37
CA ALA A 194 -9.05 23.99 9.10
C ALA A 194 -8.71 22.50 9.24
N THR A 195 -9.67 21.76 9.75
CA THR A 195 -9.58 20.30 9.92
C THR A 195 -10.41 19.57 8.86
N PHE A 196 -9.96 18.38 8.49
CA PHE A 196 -10.53 17.55 7.44
C PHE A 196 -10.81 16.15 7.99
N GLY A 197 -12.04 15.68 7.89
CA GLY A 197 -12.44 14.37 8.40
C GLY A 197 -12.94 13.47 7.29
N LEU A 198 -12.57 12.20 7.37
CA LEU A 198 -13.00 11.15 6.46
C LEU A 198 -13.95 10.22 7.16
N TYR A 199 -15.13 10.06 6.62
CA TYR A 199 -16.20 9.27 7.22
C TYR A 199 -16.75 8.25 6.23
N GLU A 200 -17.25 7.15 6.77
CA GLU A 200 -18.06 6.21 6.00
C GLU A 200 -19.35 5.91 6.75
N LEU A 201 -20.45 5.93 6.00
CA LEU A 201 -21.75 5.46 6.44
C LEU A 201 -22.06 4.15 5.75
N THR A 202 -22.32 3.10 6.53
CA THR A 202 -22.76 1.82 5.97
C THR A 202 -24.28 1.81 5.73
N ASP A 203 -24.76 0.84 4.92
CA ASP A 203 -26.17 0.55 4.69
C ASP A 203 -26.96 0.20 5.98
N LYS A 204 -26.23 -0.22 7.04
CA LYS A 204 -26.77 -0.49 8.37
C LYS A 204 -26.84 0.75 9.27
N GLY A 205 -26.46 1.93 8.79
CA GLY A 205 -26.42 3.17 9.55
C GLY A 205 -25.24 3.29 10.51
N GLU A 206 -24.21 2.46 10.35
CA GLU A 206 -22.98 2.59 11.13
C GLU A 206 -22.11 3.69 10.54
N LEU A 207 -21.69 4.64 11.38
CA LEU A 207 -20.81 5.73 11.00
C LEU A 207 -19.39 5.46 11.52
N TRP A 208 -18.42 5.59 10.64
CA TRP A 208 -17.02 5.38 10.97
C TRP A 208 -16.19 6.61 10.59
N ILE A 209 -15.09 6.87 11.33
CA ILE A 209 -14.07 7.86 10.95
C ILE A 209 -12.75 7.15 10.66
N PHE A 210 -12.02 7.65 9.66
CA PHE A 210 -10.81 7.04 9.12
C PHE A 210 -9.58 7.91 9.31
N GLY A 211 -8.44 7.26 9.54
CA GLY A 211 -7.12 7.87 9.57
C GLY A 211 -6.48 7.95 8.18
N ASP A 212 -5.19 8.22 8.19
CA ASP A 212 -4.40 8.45 6.99
C ASP A 212 -4.14 7.18 6.16
N ASN A 213 -4.21 6.00 6.77
CA ASN A 213 -3.81 4.74 6.15
C ASN A 213 -4.93 3.70 6.05
N ALA A 214 -6.19 4.13 6.08
CA ALA A 214 -7.35 3.24 6.09
C ALA A 214 -8.26 3.38 4.85
N GLY A 215 -7.76 3.90 3.75
CA GLY A 215 -8.55 4.20 2.55
C GLY A 215 -9.38 5.48 2.69
N ARG A 216 -10.43 5.60 1.91
CA ARG A 216 -11.39 6.74 1.88
C ARG A 216 -10.71 8.08 1.56
N GLY A 217 -9.56 8.05 0.88
CA GLY A 217 -8.79 9.26 0.54
C GLY A 217 -7.77 9.66 1.62
N GLY A 218 -7.54 8.84 2.65
CA GLY A 218 -6.66 9.19 3.76
C GLY A 218 -5.26 9.59 3.35
N GLN A 219 -4.61 8.79 2.52
CA GLN A 219 -3.26 9.12 2.04
C GLN A 219 -3.24 10.37 1.13
N ALA A 220 -4.29 10.61 0.35
CA ALA A 220 -4.40 11.83 -0.47
C ALA A 220 -4.57 13.08 0.42
N ILE A 221 -5.50 13.07 1.37
CA ILE A 221 -5.80 14.22 2.23
C ILE A 221 -4.66 14.50 3.21
N TYR A 222 -4.27 13.50 4.01
CA TYR A 222 -3.36 13.74 5.13
C TYR A 222 -1.89 13.64 4.74
N ASN A 223 -1.54 12.70 3.86
CA ASN A 223 -0.15 12.45 3.53
C ASN A 223 0.32 13.23 2.30
N ALA A 224 -0.48 13.32 1.22
CA ALA A 224 -0.13 14.07 0.03
C ALA A 224 -0.43 15.57 0.18
N LEU A 225 -1.67 15.94 0.48
CA LEU A 225 -2.10 17.35 0.59
C LEU A 225 -1.72 18.01 1.92
N LYS A 226 -1.26 17.23 2.93
CA LYS A 226 -0.85 17.73 4.27
C LYS A 226 -1.97 18.48 5.01
N LEU A 227 -3.23 18.15 4.73
CA LEU A 227 -4.37 18.72 5.43
C LEU A 227 -4.52 18.14 6.84
N LYS A 228 -5.04 18.93 7.77
CA LYS A 228 -5.06 18.58 9.19
C LYS A 228 -6.21 17.64 9.54
N MET A 229 -5.91 16.55 10.20
CA MET A 229 -6.90 15.63 10.77
C MET A 229 -7.62 16.27 11.96
N PRO A 230 -8.91 15.93 12.24
CA PRO A 230 -9.58 16.37 13.46
C PRO A 230 -8.79 15.96 14.71
N HIS A 231 -8.67 16.85 15.69
CA HIS A 231 -7.81 16.65 16.85
C HIS A 231 -8.14 15.36 17.63
N ALA A 232 -9.42 15.06 17.83
CA ALA A 232 -9.85 13.85 18.51
C ALA A 232 -9.42 12.58 17.75
N LYS A 233 -9.52 12.58 16.40
CA LYS A 233 -9.09 11.45 15.56
C LYS A 233 -7.57 11.31 15.55
N ASN A 234 -6.84 12.42 15.49
CA ASN A 234 -5.37 12.41 15.49
C ASN A 234 -4.77 11.85 16.80
N LYS A 235 -5.53 11.90 17.92
CA LYS A 235 -5.14 11.28 19.19
C LYS A 235 -5.51 9.81 19.30
N ALA A 236 -6.41 9.33 18.46
CA ALA A 236 -6.79 7.92 18.45
C ALA A 236 -5.70 7.10 17.75
N GLU A 237 -5.27 6.02 18.37
CA GLU A 237 -4.24 5.12 17.80
C GLU A 237 -4.79 4.29 16.63
N GLU A 238 -6.09 3.99 16.66
CA GLU A 238 -6.73 3.17 15.64
C GLU A 238 -6.91 3.94 14.33
N GLN A 239 -6.62 3.28 13.21
CA GLN A 239 -6.86 3.83 11.87
C GLN A 239 -8.34 4.02 11.57
N THR A 240 -9.21 3.20 12.16
CA THR A 240 -10.67 3.30 12.01
C THR A 240 -11.34 3.30 13.37
N LEU A 241 -12.35 4.15 13.53
CA LEU A 241 -13.14 4.21 14.76
C LEU A 241 -14.62 4.31 14.42
N LYS A 242 -15.44 3.42 14.99
CA LYS A 242 -16.91 3.51 14.90
C LYS A 242 -17.41 4.63 15.82
N LEU A 243 -18.21 5.53 15.26
CA LEU A 243 -18.77 6.67 15.98
C LEU A 243 -20.25 6.43 16.35
N SER A 244 -20.61 6.74 17.58
CA SER A 244 -22.01 6.99 17.91
C SER A 244 -22.41 8.42 17.53
N MET A 245 -23.71 8.69 17.44
CA MET A 245 -24.20 10.04 17.15
C MET A 245 -23.84 11.05 18.26
N GLU A 246 -23.68 10.61 19.49
CA GLU A 246 -23.25 11.43 20.63
C GLU A 246 -21.75 11.79 20.52
N MET A 247 -20.92 10.90 19.98
CA MET A 247 -19.49 11.14 19.78
C MET A 247 -19.21 12.01 18.57
N LEU A 248 -20.09 11.98 17.56
CA LEU A 248 -19.85 12.64 16.28
C LEU A 248 -19.44 14.11 16.41
N PRO A 249 -20.04 14.98 17.25
CA PRO A 249 -19.62 16.38 17.38
C PRO A 249 -18.16 16.55 17.84
N GLN A 250 -17.63 15.64 18.63
CA GLN A 250 -16.25 15.67 19.09
C GLN A 250 -15.25 15.30 17.99
N TYR A 251 -15.68 14.48 17.05
CA TYR A 251 -14.86 13.99 15.93
C TYR A 251 -15.15 14.71 14.62
N ALA A 252 -16.10 15.65 14.62
CA ALA A 252 -16.43 16.43 13.42
C ALA A 252 -15.29 17.36 13.02
N ALA A 253 -15.11 17.53 11.73
CA ALA A 253 -14.12 18.39 11.10
C ALA A 253 -14.77 19.66 10.54
N ASP A 254 -13.94 20.65 10.19
CA ASP A 254 -14.39 21.83 9.44
C ASP A 254 -14.85 21.45 8.03
N TYR A 255 -14.15 20.50 7.40
CA TYR A 255 -14.48 19.90 6.10
C TYR A 255 -14.67 18.39 6.30
N MET A 256 -15.80 17.86 5.87
CA MET A 256 -16.16 16.47 6.06
C MET A 256 -16.38 15.78 4.71
N PHE A 257 -15.70 14.67 4.49
CA PHE A 257 -15.85 13.81 3.31
C PHE A 257 -16.56 12.54 3.76
N LEU A 258 -17.78 12.33 3.29
CA LEU A 258 -18.61 11.18 3.63
C LEU A 258 -18.71 10.22 2.44
N THR A 259 -18.14 9.06 2.58
CA THR A 259 -18.33 7.93 1.67
C THR A 259 -19.51 7.09 2.15
N THR A 260 -20.41 6.69 1.25
CA THR A 260 -21.57 5.85 1.62
C THR A 260 -21.41 4.47 1.01
N TYR A 261 -21.35 3.43 1.86
CA TYR A 261 -21.44 2.05 1.44
C TYR A 261 -22.91 1.60 1.44
N ASP A 262 -23.52 1.61 0.26
CA ASP A 262 -24.93 1.20 0.05
C ASP A 262 -25.04 0.34 -1.21
N PRO A 263 -24.68 -0.96 -1.12
CA PRO A 263 -24.62 -1.85 -2.28
C PRO A 263 -25.99 -2.09 -2.93
N GLN A 264 -27.10 -1.79 -2.25
CA GLN A 264 -28.45 -1.88 -2.77
C GLN A 264 -29.02 -0.54 -3.26
N ASN A 265 -28.24 0.54 -3.13
CA ASN A 265 -28.59 1.90 -3.53
C ASN A 265 -29.96 2.39 -3.00
N LYS A 266 -30.28 2.08 -1.75
CA LYS A 266 -31.54 2.47 -1.09
C LYS A 266 -31.53 3.90 -0.58
N GLY A 267 -30.36 4.38 -0.19
CA GLY A 267 -30.16 5.72 0.38
C GLY A 267 -30.82 5.97 1.74
N GLU A 268 -31.34 4.93 2.40
CA GLU A 268 -32.12 5.06 3.64
C GLU A 268 -31.24 5.52 4.80
N ALA A 269 -30.06 4.91 4.99
CA ALA A 269 -29.14 5.27 6.04
C ALA A 269 -28.66 6.72 5.92
N LEU A 270 -28.36 7.16 4.68
CA LEU A 270 -27.96 8.54 4.42
C LEU A 270 -29.09 9.55 4.72
N LYS A 271 -30.32 9.26 4.28
CA LYS A 271 -31.50 10.09 4.60
C LYS A 271 -31.72 10.21 6.10
N GLN A 272 -31.59 9.10 6.83
CA GLN A 272 -31.71 9.08 8.29
C GLN A 272 -30.63 9.92 8.95
N LEU A 273 -29.37 9.77 8.56
CA LEU A 273 -28.26 10.58 9.06
C LEU A 273 -28.51 12.07 8.82
N GLN A 274 -28.84 12.45 7.59
CA GLN A 274 -29.09 13.83 7.18
C GLN A 274 -30.30 14.45 7.87
N SER A 275 -31.30 13.65 8.27
CA SER A 275 -32.48 14.14 9.02
C SER A 275 -32.19 14.41 10.48
N SER A 276 -31.13 13.83 11.06
CA SER A 276 -30.81 13.93 12.48
C SER A 276 -30.42 15.36 12.89
N ALA A 277 -30.82 15.75 14.10
CA ALA A 277 -30.49 17.08 14.65
C ALA A 277 -28.98 17.25 14.85
N VAL A 278 -28.27 16.16 15.22
CA VAL A 278 -26.81 16.18 15.40
C VAL A 278 -26.12 16.55 14.09
N TRP A 279 -26.43 15.85 13.00
CA TRP A 279 -25.84 16.09 11.68
C TRP A 279 -26.11 17.51 11.18
N LYS A 280 -27.35 17.98 11.26
CA LYS A 280 -27.76 19.35 10.85
C LYS A 280 -27.04 20.44 11.63
N ASN A 281 -26.67 20.17 12.89
CA ASN A 281 -25.99 21.14 13.74
C ASN A 281 -24.46 21.15 13.61
N LEU A 282 -23.86 20.23 12.87
CA LEU A 282 -22.43 20.26 12.60
C LEU A 282 -22.02 21.55 11.88
N LYS A 283 -20.81 22.04 12.18
CA LYS A 283 -20.24 23.23 11.51
C LYS A 283 -20.16 23.00 10.00
N ALA A 284 -19.70 21.82 9.58
CA ALA A 284 -19.60 21.46 8.17
C ALA A 284 -20.96 21.45 7.46
N SER A 285 -22.05 21.00 8.12
CA SER A 285 -23.41 21.09 7.57
C SER A 285 -23.89 22.51 7.37
N LYS A 286 -23.59 23.40 8.32
CA LYS A 286 -24.00 24.81 8.27
C LYS A 286 -23.20 25.64 7.28
N ASN A 287 -21.96 25.25 7.01
CA ASN A 287 -21.03 25.99 6.16
C ASN A 287 -20.93 25.42 4.73
N ASN A 288 -21.74 24.42 4.36
CA ASN A 288 -21.65 23.72 3.07
C ASN A 288 -20.25 23.16 2.79
N THR A 289 -19.60 22.61 3.82
CA THR A 289 -18.28 21.95 3.72
C THR A 289 -18.39 20.44 3.93
N LEU A 290 -19.55 19.88 3.58
CA LEU A 290 -19.83 18.43 3.51
C LEU A 290 -19.71 17.97 2.05
N PHE A 291 -18.86 17.01 1.81
CA PHE A 291 -18.66 16.37 0.49
C PHE A 291 -19.13 14.92 0.57
N TYR A 292 -19.96 14.53 -0.39
CA TYR A 292 -20.48 13.16 -0.49
C TYR A 292 -19.71 12.44 -1.58
N ASN A 293 -18.97 11.41 -1.17
CA ASN A 293 -18.06 10.69 -2.04
C ASN A 293 -18.69 9.40 -2.56
N ASP A 294 -18.38 9.09 -3.81
CA ASP A 294 -18.64 7.78 -4.38
C ASP A 294 -17.78 6.69 -3.71
N PHE A 295 -18.41 5.55 -3.38
CA PHE A 295 -17.73 4.47 -2.65
C PHE A 295 -16.61 3.85 -3.50
N ASP A 296 -16.88 3.48 -4.74
CA ASP A 296 -15.90 2.78 -5.56
C ASP A 296 -14.66 3.64 -5.89
N THR A 297 -14.83 4.96 -5.91
CA THR A 297 -13.74 5.95 -6.10
C THR A 297 -12.89 6.12 -4.84
N PHE A 298 -13.52 6.26 -3.67
CA PHE A 298 -12.82 6.64 -2.44
C PHE A 298 -12.47 5.47 -1.51
N TYR A 299 -13.11 4.32 -1.69
CA TYR A 299 -12.73 3.07 -0.99
C TYR A 299 -11.27 2.68 -1.28
N ARG A 300 -10.80 2.94 -2.50
CA ARG A 300 -9.51 2.49 -3.03
C ARG A 300 -8.33 3.22 -2.37
N TYR A 301 -7.23 2.49 -2.20
CA TYR A 301 -5.99 3.00 -1.62
C TYR A 301 -4.73 2.46 -2.32
N ASP A 302 -4.89 1.92 -3.53
CA ASP A 302 -3.77 1.66 -4.42
C ASP A 302 -3.12 2.97 -4.90
N PRO A 303 -1.85 2.96 -5.32
CA PRO A 303 -1.12 4.18 -5.67
C PRO A 303 -1.78 5.01 -6.78
N ILE A 304 -2.42 4.36 -7.77
CA ILE A 304 -3.10 5.05 -8.88
C ILE A 304 -4.34 5.77 -8.36
N ALA A 305 -5.15 5.07 -7.55
CA ALA A 305 -6.34 5.66 -6.95
C ALA A 305 -5.99 6.83 -6.00
N ILE A 306 -4.98 6.67 -5.12
CA ILE A 306 -4.52 7.75 -4.25
C ILE A 306 -4.12 8.98 -5.06
N THR A 307 -3.37 8.77 -6.16
CA THR A 307 -2.94 9.87 -7.04
C THR A 307 -4.12 10.57 -7.72
N GLY A 308 -5.12 9.82 -8.19
CA GLY A 308 -6.33 10.37 -8.80
C GLY A 308 -7.24 11.07 -7.78
N GLN A 309 -7.31 10.57 -6.55
CA GLN A 309 -8.08 11.19 -5.46
C GLN A 309 -7.54 12.57 -5.08
N ILE A 310 -6.25 12.86 -5.28
CA ILE A 310 -5.70 14.22 -5.03
C ILE A 310 -6.44 15.25 -5.88
N ASP A 311 -6.59 15.01 -7.18
CA ASP A 311 -7.27 15.95 -8.08
C ASP A 311 -8.73 16.16 -7.67
N LEU A 312 -9.45 15.06 -7.42
CA LEU A 312 -10.85 15.12 -7.01
C LEU A 312 -11.05 15.91 -5.71
N ILE A 313 -10.19 15.70 -4.72
CA ILE A 313 -10.27 16.40 -3.43
C ILE A 313 -9.96 17.88 -3.62
N VAL A 314 -8.95 18.22 -4.39
CA VAL A 314 -8.60 19.62 -4.69
C VAL A 314 -9.77 20.31 -5.40
N ASP A 315 -10.36 19.70 -6.41
CA ASP A 315 -11.50 20.26 -7.15
C ASP A 315 -12.71 20.46 -6.25
N MET A 316 -13.08 19.48 -5.42
CA MET A 316 -14.18 19.61 -4.44
C MET A 316 -13.95 20.79 -3.49
N LEU A 317 -12.74 20.96 -2.98
CA LEU A 317 -12.41 22.05 -2.04
C LEU A 317 -12.43 23.41 -2.73
N LEU A 318 -11.95 23.52 -3.97
CA LEU A 318 -11.98 24.75 -4.76
C LEU A 318 -13.42 25.15 -5.14
N GLU A 319 -14.25 24.19 -5.54
CA GLU A 319 -15.66 24.44 -5.87
C GLU A 319 -16.45 24.86 -4.64
N GLY A 320 -16.34 24.12 -3.53
CA GLY A 320 -17.01 24.46 -2.28
C GLY A 320 -16.62 25.85 -1.75
N SER A 321 -15.36 26.27 -1.95
CA SER A 321 -14.91 27.61 -1.57
C SER A 321 -15.54 28.73 -2.40
N LYS A 322 -15.88 28.50 -3.68
CA LYS A 322 -16.56 29.46 -4.56
C LYS A 322 -18.04 29.63 -4.20
N GLU A 323 -18.70 28.54 -3.81
CA GLU A 323 -20.10 28.54 -3.39
C GLU A 323 -20.30 29.30 -2.08
N ASN A 324 -19.37 29.19 -1.16
CA ASN A 324 -19.40 29.85 0.15
C ASN A 324 -19.05 31.36 0.10
N LYS A 325 -18.57 31.88 -1.04
CA LYS A 325 -18.26 33.29 -1.26
C LYS A 325 -19.39 34.04 -1.96
N LYS A 326 -20.46 33.38 -2.40
CA LYS A 326 -21.68 33.97 -2.99
C LYS A 326 -22.73 34.19 -1.92
#